data_006f68afe6ffe32b8bf61eda5d367a63
#
_entry.id   006f68afe6ffe32b8bf61eda5d367a63
#
_cell.length_a   1.000
_cell.length_b   1.000
_cell.length_c   1.000
_cell.angle_alpha   90.00
_cell.angle_beta   90.00
_cell.angle_gamma   90.00
#
_symmetry.space_group_name_H-M   'P 1'
#
loop_
_entity.id
_entity.type
_entity.pdbx_description
1 polymer ?
#
loop_
_entity_poly.entity_id
_entity_poly.type
_entity_poly.pdbx_seq_one_letter_code
_entity_poly.pdbx_strand_id
1 'polypeptide(L)'
;MLKRILKNRWSVVSMLRLPLLTVARYYKTFHQIRDLVSQLDSKQIDRSTFSKTNAAKKLMKNPINYADIGARGGLLDFLEPFEDLLNTIYFEPDVEEFEKMKKQYSSRKATIFNAAVSDSNSMKTLYLTKKRGGSSLLHPSGSMIGMMAIGSEGTNRFLVEGTIQIQTRRLDEVVKFEETQIDLLKIDTQGSEFEILTALGAHRPFLICAECATTEIYKGQKSMFAVGALLENLGYFPLHLMDGHLISKTLSNWRNSTQLYGDVIFVPDNSVKGRAIIDRDVEKWFASLCMHGYMDFALWQIEELKISKPPLVTETEELLRKS
;
A
#
# COMPACT_ATOMS: atom_id res chain seq x y z
N MET A 1 20.35 -14.58 -28.89
CA MET A 1 19.35 -15.47 -29.54
C MET A 1 17.95 -15.28 -28.95
N LEU A 2 17.75 -15.33 -27.64
CA LEU A 2 16.42 -15.12 -26.98
C LEU A 2 15.77 -13.77 -27.28
N LYS A 3 16.51 -12.65 -27.29
CA LYS A 3 15.96 -11.31 -27.62
C LYS A 3 15.37 -11.19 -29.03
N ARG A 4 15.77 -12.09 -29.95
CA ARG A 4 15.26 -12.11 -31.34
C ARG A 4 13.92 -12.86 -31.43
N ILE A 5 13.68 -13.83 -30.55
CA ILE A 5 12.46 -14.65 -30.52
C ILE A 5 11.29 -13.86 -29.90
N LEU A 6 11.56 -13.01 -28.93
CA LEU A 6 10.54 -12.22 -28.23
C LEU A 6 10.04 -10.99 -29.03
N LYS A 7 10.80 -10.54 -30.05
CA LYS A 7 10.39 -9.40 -30.91
C LYS A 7 9.40 -9.75 -32.02
N ASN A 8 9.19 -11.04 -32.32
CA ASN A 8 8.32 -11.44 -33.42
C ASN A 8 6.93 -11.86 -32.92
N ARG A 9 6.00 -10.89 -32.79
CA ARG A 9 4.59 -11.11 -32.42
C ARG A 9 3.84 -12.14 -33.30
N TRP A 10 4.37 -12.50 -34.47
CA TRP A 10 3.73 -13.42 -35.41
C TRP A 10 3.99 -14.90 -35.15
N SER A 11 4.96 -15.27 -34.31
CA SER A 11 5.24 -16.67 -33.97
C SER A 11 4.19 -17.28 -33.00
N VAL A 12 3.37 -16.45 -32.33
CA VAL A 12 2.33 -16.92 -31.40
C VAL A 12 1.12 -17.47 -32.16
N VAL A 13 0.83 -16.97 -33.36
CA VAL A 13 -0.32 -17.41 -34.16
C VAL A 13 -0.09 -18.80 -34.80
N SER A 14 1.15 -19.18 -35.02
CA SER A 14 1.47 -20.52 -35.55
C SER A 14 1.38 -21.63 -34.50
N MET A 15 1.32 -21.32 -33.22
CA MET A 15 1.14 -22.28 -32.11
C MET A 15 -0.30 -22.79 -31.94
N LEU A 16 -1.29 -22.22 -32.62
CA LEU A 16 -2.70 -22.59 -32.47
C LEU A 16 -3.05 -23.97 -33.07
N ARG A 17 -2.10 -24.71 -33.63
CA ARG A 17 -2.31 -26.07 -34.16
C ARG A 17 -1.73 -27.21 -33.29
N LEU A 18 -1.22 -26.90 -32.11
CA LEU A 18 -0.67 -27.91 -31.19
C LEU A 18 -1.77 -28.46 -30.25
N PRO A 19 -1.73 -29.75 -29.88
CA PRO A 19 -2.68 -30.35 -28.96
C PRO A 19 -2.68 -29.60 -27.62
N LEU A 20 -3.86 -29.44 -27.01
CA LEU A 20 -4.10 -28.66 -25.76
C LEU A 20 -3.08 -28.93 -24.62
N LEU A 21 -2.64 -30.20 -24.47
CA LEU A 21 -1.63 -30.58 -23.49
C LEU A 21 -0.23 -30.00 -23.80
N THR A 22 0.10 -29.86 -25.07
CA THR A 22 1.37 -29.28 -25.53
C THR A 22 1.33 -27.75 -25.32
N VAL A 23 0.18 -27.11 -25.59
CA VAL A 23 -0.03 -25.68 -25.35
C VAL A 23 0.07 -25.36 -23.86
N ALA A 24 -0.53 -26.17 -22.99
CA ALA A 24 -0.43 -25.99 -21.53
C ALA A 24 1.02 -26.16 -21.02
N ARG A 25 1.78 -27.09 -21.58
CA ARG A 25 3.19 -27.31 -21.23
C ARG A 25 4.07 -26.13 -21.69
N TYR A 26 3.86 -25.65 -22.92
CA TYR A 26 4.56 -24.47 -23.46
C TYR A 26 4.18 -23.19 -22.66
N TYR A 27 2.93 -23.09 -22.25
CA TYR A 27 2.46 -21.96 -21.45
C TYR A 27 3.10 -21.93 -20.05
N LYS A 28 3.18 -23.07 -19.38
CA LYS A 28 3.87 -23.18 -18.08
C LYS A 28 5.35 -22.85 -18.22
N THR A 29 6.01 -23.35 -19.26
CA THR A 29 7.41 -23.06 -19.59
C THR A 29 7.61 -21.59 -19.96
N PHE A 30 6.66 -20.97 -20.68
CA PHE A 30 6.71 -19.56 -21.03
C PHE A 30 6.60 -18.66 -19.81
N HIS A 31 5.70 -18.97 -18.86
CA HIS A 31 5.61 -18.22 -17.59
C HIS A 31 6.86 -18.42 -16.74
N GLN A 32 7.38 -19.63 -16.63
CA GLN A 32 8.64 -19.88 -15.95
C GLN A 32 9.81 -19.14 -16.58
N ILE A 33 9.88 -19.10 -17.93
CA ILE A 33 10.90 -18.34 -18.66
C ILE A 33 10.68 -16.84 -18.49
N ARG A 34 9.45 -16.35 -18.53
CA ARG A 34 9.12 -14.94 -18.29
C ARG A 34 9.53 -14.54 -16.88
N ASP A 35 9.20 -15.35 -15.88
CA ASP A 35 9.54 -15.09 -14.49
C ASP A 35 11.05 -15.19 -14.26
N LEU A 36 11.73 -16.15 -14.92
CA LEU A 36 13.19 -16.25 -14.93
C LEU A 36 13.84 -15.03 -15.64
N VAL A 37 13.27 -14.58 -16.76
CA VAL A 37 13.75 -13.40 -17.50
C VAL A 37 13.47 -12.13 -16.71
N SER A 38 12.32 -12.03 -16.02
CA SER A 38 12.06 -10.91 -15.10
C SER A 38 13.01 -10.93 -13.90
N GLN A 39 13.40 -12.10 -13.42
CA GLN A 39 14.45 -12.25 -12.38
C GLN A 39 15.85 -11.95 -12.89
N LEU A 40 16.12 -12.20 -14.17
CA LEU A 40 17.43 -11.97 -14.80
C LEU A 40 17.57 -10.54 -15.37
N ASP A 41 16.48 -9.92 -15.84
CA ASP A 41 16.47 -8.53 -16.33
C ASP A 41 16.20 -7.50 -15.18
N SER A 42 15.65 -7.96 -14.07
CA SER A 42 15.64 -7.20 -12.84
C SER A 42 16.94 -7.49 -12.09
N LYS A 43 17.99 -6.71 -12.33
CA LYS A 43 18.79 -6.26 -11.19
C LYS A 43 17.77 -5.54 -10.30
N GLN A 44 17.14 -6.30 -9.41
CA GLN A 44 16.22 -5.76 -8.44
C GLN A 44 17.04 -4.75 -7.66
N ILE A 45 16.79 -3.47 -7.92
CA ILE A 45 17.49 -2.40 -7.19
C ILE A 45 17.19 -2.69 -5.74
N ASP A 46 18.22 -3.04 -4.98
CA ASP A 46 18.09 -3.35 -3.57
C ASP A 46 17.49 -2.12 -2.88
N ARG A 47 16.26 -2.27 -2.39
CA ARG A 47 15.52 -1.21 -1.69
C ARG A 47 16.35 -0.55 -0.60
N SER A 48 17.26 -1.32 0.01
CA SER A 48 18.15 -0.83 1.07
C SER A 48 19.34 -0.01 0.56
N THR A 49 19.55 0.12 -0.75
CA THR A 49 20.72 0.82 -1.29
C THR A 49 20.84 2.24 -0.74
N PHE A 50 19.73 3.00 -0.70
CA PHE A 50 19.73 4.37 -0.20
C PHE A 50 20.10 4.44 1.29
N SER A 51 19.70 3.45 2.10
CA SER A 51 19.96 3.46 3.55
C SER A 51 21.44 3.27 3.90
N LYS A 52 22.25 2.81 2.94
CA LYS A 52 23.72 2.66 3.09
C LYS A 52 24.48 3.99 2.91
N THR A 53 23.79 5.04 2.49
CA THR A 53 24.40 6.38 2.29
C THR A 53 24.68 7.09 3.62
N ASN A 54 25.59 8.05 3.61
CA ASN A 54 25.81 8.90 4.78
C ASN A 54 24.66 9.89 4.99
N ALA A 55 24.00 10.31 3.91
CA ALA A 55 22.82 11.19 3.98
C ALA A 55 21.65 10.48 4.66
N ALA A 56 21.42 9.18 4.40
CA ALA A 56 20.37 8.41 5.08
C ALA A 56 20.55 8.38 6.61
N LYS A 57 21.79 8.35 7.10
CA LYS A 57 22.07 8.43 8.54
C LYS A 57 21.59 9.74 9.18
N LYS A 58 21.45 10.82 8.41
CA LYS A 58 20.87 12.07 8.90
C LYS A 58 19.36 11.97 9.10
N LEU A 59 18.67 11.12 8.32
CA LEU A 59 17.24 10.86 8.51
C LEU A 59 16.96 10.22 9.87
N MET A 60 17.88 9.47 10.46
CA MET A 60 17.72 8.94 11.82
C MET A 60 17.55 10.04 12.88
N LYS A 61 18.02 11.28 12.60
CA LYS A 61 17.83 12.43 13.48
C LYS A 61 16.56 13.22 13.19
N ASN A 62 16.01 13.08 11.98
CA ASN A 62 14.74 13.65 11.54
C ASN A 62 13.93 12.55 10.83
N PRO A 63 13.42 11.57 11.58
CA PRO A 63 12.83 10.36 11.00
C PRO A 63 11.58 10.67 10.17
N ILE A 64 11.24 9.73 9.30
CA ILE A 64 10.02 9.72 8.52
C ILE A 64 8.86 9.35 9.44
N ASN A 65 7.85 10.18 9.53
CA ASN A 65 6.66 9.93 10.33
C ASN A 65 5.70 8.99 9.57
N TYR A 66 5.66 7.74 9.99
CA TYR A 66 4.81 6.71 9.42
C TYR A 66 3.56 6.50 10.27
N ALA A 67 2.39 6.80 9.72
CA ALA A 67 1.10 6.52 10.35
C ALA A 67 0.47 5.28 9.70
N ASP A 68 0.03 4.33 10.52
CA ASP A 68 -0.69 3.11 10.09
C ASP A 68 -2.04 3.06 10.79
N ILE A 69 -3.11 3.12 10.00
CA ILE A 69 -4.49 3.12 10.47
C ILE A 69 -5.12 1.77 10.16
N GLY A 70 -5.49 1.03 11.22
CA GLY A 70 -5.79 -0.39 11.16
C GLY A 70 -4.50 -1.21 11.28
N ALA A 71 -3.66 -0.85 12.24
CA ALA A 71 -2.26 -1.28 12.36
C ALA A 71 -2.10 -2.69 12.96
N ARG A 72 -3.11 -3.57 12.81
CA ARG A 72 -3.05 -4.96 13.28
C ARG A 72 -1.77 -5.65 12.82
N GLY A 73 -1.00 -6.19 13.79
CA GLY A 73 0.29 -6.84 13.53
C GLY A 73 1.48 -5.89 13.50
N GLY A 74 1.29 -4.57 13.41
CA GLY A 74 2.36 -3.58 13.47
C GLY A 74 3.04 -3.31 12.13
N LEU A 75 4.35 -3.02 12.17
CA LEU A 75 5.12 -2.62 11.00
C LEU A 75 5.13 -3.70 9.92
N LEU A 76 4.95 -3.30 8.67
CA LEU A 76 5.01 -4.22 7.53
C LEU A 76 6.43 -4.81 7.39
N ASP A 77 6.54 -6.11 7.14
CA ASP A 77 7.81 -6.86 7.08
C ASP A 77 8.84 -6.18 6.16
N PHE A 78 8.42 -5.64 5.03
CA PHE A 78 9.32 -4.98 4.09
C PHE A 78 9.85 -3.62 4.59
N LEU A 79 9.23 -3.01 5.61
CA LEU A 79 9.68 -1.78 6.26
C LEU A 79 10.57 -2.05 7.48
N GLU A 80 10.57 -3.27 8.03
CA GLU A 80 11.42 -3.61 9.18
C GLU A 80 12.90 -3.25 9.01
N PRO A 81 13.54 -3.46 7.82
CA PRO A 81 14.93 -3.06 7.61
C PRO A 81 15.19 -1.56 7.75
N PHE A 82 14.15 -0.74 7.75
CA PHE A 82 14.20 0.73 7.81
C PHE A 82 13.64 1.30 9.11
N GLU A 83 13.36 0.45 10.11
CA GLU A 83 12.72 0.87 11.36
C GLU A 83 13.44 2.05 12.02
N ASP A 84 14.77 2.09 11.98
CA ASP A 84 15.58 3.19 12.55
C ASP A 84 15.35 4.55 11.84
N LEU A 85 14.79 4.53 10.64
CA LEU A 85 14.47 5.74 9.86
C LEU A 85 13.02 6.20 10.10
N LEU A 86 12.22 5.44 10.86
CA LEU A 86 10.80 5.68 11.06
C LEU A 86 10.49 6.16 12.47
N ASN A 87 9.57 7.11 12.56
CA ASN A 87 8.81 7.42 13.77
C ASN A 87 7.39 6.90 13.55
N THR A 88 7.00 5.82 14.23
CA THR A 88 5.78 5.08 13.92
C THR A 88 4.61 5.51 14.80
N ILE A 89 3.45 5.69 14.17
CA ILE A 89 2.18 6.10 14.79
C ILE A 89 1.12 5.09 14.37
N TYR A 90 0.64 4.30 15.31
CA TYR A 90 -0.30 3.20 15.07
C TYR A 90 -1.68 3.50 15.64
N PHE A 91 -2.72 3.14 14.88
CA PHE A 91 -4.11 3.19 15.32
C PHE A 91 -4.73 1.80 15.22
N GLU A 92 -5.08 1.21 16.36
CA GLU A 92 -5.72 -0.11 16.44
C GLU A 92 -6.90 -0.05 17.41
N PRO A 93 -8.14 -0.19 16.91
CA PRO A 93 -9.35 -0.10 17.75
C PRO A 93 -9.62 -1.38 18.58
N ASP A 94 -9.13 -2.54 18.15
CA ASP A 94 -9.26 -3.80 18.89
C ASP A 94 -8.37 -3.76 20.13
N VAL A 95 -8.98 -3.73 21.31
CA VAL A 95 -8.26 -3.61 22.60
C VAL A 95 -7.27 -4.74 22.82
N GLU A 96 -7.63 -5.97 22.40
CA GLU A 96 -6.76 -7.13 22.57
C GLU A 96 -5.50 -6.99 21.71
N GLU A 97 -5.66 -6.57 20.47
CA GLU A 97 -4.53 -6.34 19.57
C GLU A 97 -3.70 -5.13 20.00
N PHE A 98 -4.35 -4.04 20.40
CA PHE A 98 -3.67 -2.87 20.96
C PHE A 98 -2.74 -3.24 22.14
N GLU A 99 -3.20 -4.06 23.10
CA GLU A 99 -2.38 -4.48 24.24
C GLU A 99 -1.21 -5.41 23.81
N LYS A 100 -1.39 -6.23 22.76
CA LYS A 100 -0.30 -7.01 22.17
C LYS A 100 0.75 -6.08 21.54
N MET A 101 0.31 -5.11 20.74
CA MET A 101 1.19 -4.14 20.10
C MET A 101 1.96 -3.31 21.14
N LYS A 102 1.33 -2.85 22.22
CA LYS A 102 2.03 -2.14 23.30
C LYS A 102 3.16 -2.94 23.90
N LYS A 103 2.99 -4.25 24.08
CA LYS A 103 4.05 -5.14 24.57
C LYS A 103 5.17 -5.30 23.55
N GLN A 104 4.80 -5.51 22.27
CA GLN A 104 5.74 -5.69 21.16
C GLN A 104 6.63 -4.46 20.95
N TYR A 105 6.05 -3.28 21.06
CA TYR A 105 6.74 -1.99 20.81
C TYR A 105 7.21 -1.28 22.07
N SER A 106 7.20 -1.95 23.23
CA SER A 106 7.57 -1.32 24.52
C SER A 106 8.99 -0.77 24.59
N SER A 107 9.92 -1.30 23.78
CA SER A 107 11.32 -0.86 23.68
C SER A 107 11.61 0.00 22.42
N ARG A 108 10.60 0.29 21.61
CA ARG A 108 10.74 0.96 20.30
C ARG A 108 10.13 2.37 20.34
N LYS A 109 10.56 3.23 19.42
CA LYS A 109 9.96 4.55 19.23
C LYS A 109 8.63 4.42 18.46
N ALA A 110 7.57 4.04 19.15
CA ALA A 110 6.24 3.91 18.58
C ALA A 110 5.21 4.59 19.45
N THR A 111 4.32 5.35 18.85
CA THR A 111 3.11 5.89 19.49
C THR A 111 1.93 5.03 19.04
N ILE A 112 1.18 4.45 19.98
CA ILE A 112 0.06 3.57 19.66
C ILE A 112 -1.21 4.12 20.28
N PHE A 113 -2.24 4.32 19.47
CA PHE A 113 -3.56 4.79 19.90
C PHE A 113 -4.58 3.66 19.84
N ASN A 114 -5.26 3.38 20.94
CA ASN A 114 -6.44 2.52 20.92
C ASN A 114 -7.64 3.35 20.45
N ALA A 115 -7.74 3.54 19.16
CA ALA A 115 -8.75 4.39 18.54
C ALA A 115 -9.09 3.91 17.12
N ALA A 116 -10.35 4.02 16.75
CA ALA A 116 -10.78 3.98 15.36
C ALA A 116 -10.71 5.40 14.77
N VAL A 117 -10.10 5.51 13.59
CA VAL A 117 -10.04 6.78 12.86
C VAL A 117 -11.20 6.85 11.86
N SER A 118 -11.80 8.04 11.72
CA SER A 118 -12.88 8.29 10.77
C SER A 118 -12.95 9.79 10.41
N ASP A 119 -14.00 10.18 9.69
CA ASP A 119 -14.30 11.56 9.30
C ASP A 119 -14.76 12.46 10.45
N SER A 120 -15.16 11.89 11.57
CA SER A 120 -15.78 12.62 12.69
C SER A 120 -15.49 11.99 14.05
N ASN A 121 -15.56 12.81 15.09
CA ASN A 121 -15.52 12.37 16.48
C ASN A 121 -16.92 11.96 16.92
N SER A 122 -17.27 10.71 16.75
CA SER A 122 -18.62 10.21 17.05
C SER A 122 -18.58 8.79 17.58
N MET A 123 -19.66 8.36 18.21
CA MET A 123 -19.85 6.95 18.52
C MET A 123 -20.28 6.22 17.26
N LYS A 124 -19.52 5.22 16.85
CA LYS A 124 -19.84 4.35 15.71
C LYS A 124 -19.86 2.89 16.15
N THR A 125 -20.58 2.07 15.41
CA THR A 125 -20.60 0.63 15.63
C THR A 125 -19.41 -0.01 14.91
N LEU A 126 -18.57 -0.76 15.63
CA LEU A 126 -17.57 -1.64 15.05
C LEU A 126 -18.16 -3.05 14.96
N TYR A 127 -18.26 -3.57 13.75
CA TYR A 127 -18.71 -4.93 13.46
C TYR A 127 -17.51 -5.88 13.60
N LEU A 128 -17.59 -6.76 14.58
CA LEU A 128 -16.54 -7.74 14.86
C LEU A 128 -16.80 -9.00 14.05
N THR A 129 -15.95 -9.28 13.08
CA THR A 129 -16.06 -10.47 12.25
C THR A 129 -15.33 -11.66 12.85
N LYS A 130 -15.69 -12.86 12.41
CA LYS A 130 -15.06 -14.12 12.82
C LYS A 130 -13.55 -14.09 12.64
N LYS A 131 -13.06 -13.56 11.53
CA LYS A 131 -11.64 -13.24 11.36
C LYS A 131 -11.46 -11.75 11.61
N ARG A 132 -10.91 -11.40 12.76
CA ARG A 132 -10.81 -10.02 13.26
C ARG A 132 -10.22 -9.02 12.27
N GLY A 133 -9.34 -9.45 11.36
CA GLY A 133 -8.84 -8.63 10.26
C GLY A 133 -9.88 -8.23 9.20
N GLY A 134 -11.12 -8.71 9.29
CA GLY A 134 -12.24 -8.24 8.46
C GLY A 134 -13.22 -7.35 9.23
N SER A 135 -12.92 -7.01 10.49
CA SER A 135 -13.76 -6.13 11.32
C SER A 135 -13.73 -4.69 10.79
N SER A 136 -14.87 -4.00 10.82
CA SER A 136 -15.03 -2.71 10.16
C SER A 136 -16.06 -1.83 10.87
N LEU A 137 -15.97 -0.52 10.66
CA LEU A 137 -17.04 0.42 11.01
C LEU A 137 -18.25 0.31 10.07
N LEU A 138 -18.11 -0.41 8.97
CA LEU A 138 -19.16 -0.68 8.00
C LEU A 138 -19.60 -2.15 8.08
N HIS A 139 -20.90 -2.40 7.93
CA HIS A 139 -21.41 -3.77 7.94
C HIS A 139 -20.97 -4.52 6.66
N PRO A 140 -20.39 -5.74 6.75
CA PRO A 140 -20.05 -6.53 5.57
C PRO A 140 -21.25 -6.71 4.64
N SER A 141 -21.08 -6.47 3.33
CA SER A 141 -22.16 -6.63 2.33
C SER A 141 -22.27 -8.08 1.86
N GLY A 142 -23.43 -8.69 2.06
CA GLY A 142 -23.64 -10.11 1.75
C GLY A 142 -23.53 -10.47 0.27
N SER A 143 -23.89 -9.55 -0.66
CA SER A 143 -23.91 -9.82 -2.10
C SER A 143 -22.53 -10.08 -2.69
N MET A 144 -21.56 -9.24 -2.35
CA MET A 144 -20.19 -9.35 -2.87
C MET A 144 -19.37 -10.40 -2.12
N ILE A 145 -19.56 -10.53 -0.81
CA ILE A 145 -18.92 -11.56 0.00
C ILE A 145 -19.21 -12.96 -0.54
N GLY A 146 -20.44 -13.19 -1.04
CA GLY A 146 -20.83 -14.47 -1.67
C GLY A 146 -20.00 -14.83 -2.90
N MET A 147 -19.42 -13.86 -3.60
CA MET A 147 -18.54 -14.07 -4.75
C MET A 147 -17.07 -14.33 -4.36
N MET A 148 -16.69 -14.01 -3.13
CA MET A 148 -15.32 -14.16 -2.64
C MET A 148 -15.04 -15.64 -2.33
N ALA A 149 -14.26 -16.31 -3.16
CA ALA A 149 -13.67 -17.62 -2.87
C ALA A 149 -12.32 -17.42 -2.17
N ILE A 150 -12.37 -17.02 -0.91
CA ILE A 150 -11.15 -16.74 -0.14
C ILE A 150 -10.74 -17.99 0.65
N GLY A 151 -9.83 -18.77 0.05
CA GLY A 151 -9.17 -19.89 0.72
C GLY A 151 -10.13 -20.90 1.39
N SER A 152 -9.63 -21.68 2.33
CA SER A 152 -10.41 -22.70 3.07
C SER A 152 -11.48 -22.11 4.00
N GLU A 153 -11.33 -20.85 4.42
CA GLU A 153 -12.27 -20.17 5.32
C GLU A 153 -13.47 -19.57 4.59
N GLY A 154 -13.34 -19.34 3.27
CA GLY A 154 -14.41 -18.83 2.42
C GLY A 154 -15.03 -17.53 2.95
N THR A 155 -16.35 -17.39 2.75
CA THR A 155 -17.12 -16.21 3.19
C THR A 155 -17.28 -16.10 4.70
N ASN A 156 -16.96 -17.16 5.46
CA ASN A 156 -17.09 -17.18 6.92
C ASN A 156 -16.20 -16.14 7.62
N ARG A 157 -15.11 -15.70 6.99
CA ARG A 157 -14.25 -14.65 7.56
C ARG A 157 -15.00 -13.35 7.84
N PHE A 158 -16.02 -13.04 7.04
CA PHE A 158 -16.85 -11.83 7.16
C PHE A 158 -18.10 -12.02 8.02
N LEU A 159 -18.31 -13.21 8.61
CA LEU A 159 -19.43 -13.44 9.50
C LEU A 159 -19.29 -12.53 10.72
N VAL A 160 -20.28 -11.66 10.94
CA VAL A 160 -20.33 -10.80 12.12
C VAL A 160 -20.70 -11.65 13.33
N GLU A 161 -19.81 -11.72 14.32
CA GLU A 161 -20.01 -12.44 15.58
C GLU A 161 -20.46 -11.53 16.71
N GLY A 162 -20.28 -10.22 16.56
CA GLY A 162 -20.68 -9.24 17.56
C GLY A 162 -20.48 -7.82 17.09
N THR A 163 -20.91 -6.87 17.92
CA THR A 163 -20.70 -5.45 17.70
C THR A 163 -20.29 -4.77 18.99
N ILE A 164 -19.47 -3.75 18.87
CA ILE A 164 -19.15 -2.85 19.99
C ILE A 164 -19.36 -1.41 19.55
N GLN A 165 -19.73 -0.55 20.51
CA GLN A 165 -19.74 0.89 20.30
C GLN A 165 -18.35 1.43 20.58
N ILE A 166 -17.79 2.19 19.62
CA ILE A 166 -16.46 2.76 19.74
C ILE A 166 -16.47 4.24 19.40
N GLN A 167 -15.72 5.02 20.17
CA GLN A 167 -15.48 6.41 19.87
C GLN A 167 -14.50 6.53 18.70
N THR A 168 -14.95 7.10 17.59
CA THR A 168 -14.06 7.43 16.47
C THR A 168 -13.40 8.79 16.68
N ARG A 169 -12.26 9.00 16.05
CA ARG A 169 -11.48 10.23 16.10
C ARG A 169 -11.07 10.65 14.69
N ARG A 170 -10.99 11.94 14.47
CA ARG A 170 -10.42 12.47 13.23
C ARG A 170 -8.89 12.37 13.27
N LEU A 171 -8.28 12.03 12.13
CA LEU A 171 -6.82 11.90 12.04
C LEU A 171 -6.10 13.20 12.39
N ASP A 172 -6.56 14.31 11.79
CA ASP A 172 -5.97 15.66 11.96
C ASP A 172 -6.12 16.23 13.37
N GLU A 173 -7.00 15.67 14.20
CA GLU A 173 -7.14 16.07 15.59
C GLU A 173 -6.28 15.24 16.56
N VAL A 174 -6.00 13.97 16.19
CA VAL A 174 -5.13 13.09 16.99
C VAL A 174 -3.67 13.35 16.68
N VAL A 175 -3.34 13.48 15.39
CA VAL A 175 -2.01 13.84 14.92
C VAL A 175 -2.08 15.28 14.40
N LYS A 176 -1.79 16.23 15.26
CA LYS A 176 -1.83 17.64 14.87
C LYS A 176 -0.68 17.98 13.92
N PHE A 177 -1.01 18.57 12.80
CA PHE A 177 -0.06 18.93 11.76
C PHE A 177 1.08 19.82 12.26
N GLU A 178 0.80 20.75 13.17
CA GLU A 178 1.76 21.69 13.77
C GLU A 178 2.80 20.98 14.64
N GLU A 179 2.46 19.79 15.19
CA GLU A 179 3.32 19.00 16.04
C GLU A 179 4.05 17.92 15.26
N THR A 180 3.34 17.27 14.33
CA THR A 180 3.88 16.13 13.56
C THR A 180 3.21 16.06 12.20
N GLN A 181 3.97 16.24 11.13
CA GLN A 181 3.51 15.95 9.77
C GLN A 181 3.61 14.46 9.49
N ILE A 182 2.56 13.86 8.95
CA ILE A 182 2.59 12.49 8.45
C ILE A 182 3.31 12.49 7.10
N ASP A 183 4.38 11.69 7.00
CA ASP A 183 5.20 11.54 5.80
C ASP A 183 4.82 10.30 4.98
N LEU A 184 4.49 9.21 5.66
CA LEU A 184 3.94 7.98 5.09
C LEU A 184 2.63 7.65 5.77
N LEU A 185 1.62 7.25 5.00
CA LEU A 185 0.31 6.87 5.51
C LEU A 185 -0.13 5.53 4.93
N LYS A 186 -0.39 4.55 5.81
CA LYS A 186 -1.10 3.31 5.46
C LYS A 186 -2.50 3.35 6.06
N ILE A 187 -3.50 2.92 5.28
CA ILE A 187 -4.89 2.80 5.70
C ILE A 187 -5.41 1.44 5.26
N ASP A 188 -5.76 0.61 6.23
CA ASP A 188 -6.36 -0.70 6.02
C ASP A 188 -7.44 -0.90 7.10
N THR A 189 -8.59 -0.29 6.88
CA THR A 189 -9.68 -0.23 7.85
C THR A 189 -10.93 -0.96 7.40
N GLN A 190 -10.78 -1.71 6.30
CA GLN A 190 -11.83 -2.57 5.78
C GLN A 190 -13.08 -1.76 5.39
N GLY A 191 -12.87 -0.70 4.60
CA GLY A 191 -13.92 0.05 3.94
C GLY A 191 -14.10 1.51 4.36
N SER A 192 -13.39 2.02 5.39
CA SER A 192 -13.50 3.41 5.85
C SER A 192 -12.39 4.33 5.33
N GLU A 193 -11.65 3.92 4.31
CA GLU A 193 -10.48 4.61 3.77
C GLU A 193 -10.84 6.01 3.25
N PHE A 194 -11.98 6.14 2.57
CA PHE A 194 -12.45 7.41 2.04
C PHE A 194 -12.73 8.42 3.15
N GLU A 195 -13.44 8.01 4.20
CA GLU A 195 -13.79 8.83 5.36
C GLU A 195 -12.53 9.32 6.07
N ILE A 196 -11.54 8.44 6.26
CA ILE A 196 -10.25 8.78 6.87
C ILE A 196 -9.51 9.80 6.02
N LEU A 197 -9.46 9.61 4.71
CA LEU A 197 -8.80 10.53 3.78
C LEU A 197 -9.47 11.91 3.71
N THR A 198 -10.77 12.01 3.97
CA THR A 198 -11.44 13.32 4.13
C THR A 198 -11.02 14.06 5.40
N ALA A 199 -10.49 13.34 6.40
CA ALA A 199 -10.03 13.87 7.67
C ALA A 199 -8.49 14.06 7.75
N LEU A 200 -7.79 14.11 6.59
CA LEU A 200 -6.34 14.39 6.55
C LEU A 200 -5.98 15.81 7.03
N GLY A 201 -6.93 16.74 7.05
CA GLY A 201 -6.62 18.14 7.37
C GLY A 201 -5.53 18.71 6.46
N ALA A 202 -4.48 19.26 7.07
CA ALA A 202 -3.32 19.80 6.37
C ALA A 202 -2.23 18.76 6.03
N HIS A 203 -2.34 17.51 6.51
CA HIS A 203 -1.37 16.47 6.20
C HIS A 203 -1.33 16.15 4.71
N ARG A 204 -0.13 16.07 4.17
CA ARG A 204 0.13 15.67 2.77
C ARG A 204 1.28 14.66 2.76
N PRO A 205 0.99 13.38 3.01
CA PRO A 205 2.02 12.33 3.01
C PRO A 205 2.74 12.24 1.65
N PHE A 206 4.00 11.84 1.65
CA PHE A 206 4.76 11.58 0.43
C PHE A 206 4.31 10.32 -0.30
N LEU A 207 3.71 9.38 0.44
CA LEU A 207 3.11 8.17 -0.09
C LEU A 207 1.93 7.77 0.80
N ILE A 208 0.82 7.41 0.15
CA ILE A 208 -0.37 6.86 0.78
C ILE A 208 -0.57 5.45 0.23
N CYS A 209 -0.61 4.45 1.11
CA CYS A 209 -1.03 3.09 0.82
C CYS A 209 -2.41 2.88 1.42
N ALA A 210 -3.43 2.63 0.58
CA ALA A 210 -4.79 2.44 1.04
C ALA A 210 -5.39 1.17 0.44
N GLU A 211 -5.97 0.29 1.30
CA GLU A 211 -6.75 -0.86 0.82
C GLU A 211 -8.06 -0.35 0.21
N CYS A 212 -8.18 -0.44 -1.10
CA CYS A 212 -9.32 0.08 -1.83
C CYS A 212 -10.08 -1.04 -2.55
N ALA A 213 -11.41 -0.95 -2.59
CA ALA A 213 -12.24 -1.88 -3.32
C ALA A 213 -12.77 -1.26 -4.63
N THR A 214 -12.85 -2.07 -5.69
CA THR A 214 -13.44 -1.64 -6.98
C THR A 214 -14.96 -1.51 -6.86
N THR A 215 -15.56 -2.24 -5.94
CA THR A 215 -17.00 -2.25 -5.66
C THR A 215 -17.25 -2.41 -4.16
N GLU A 216 -18.49 -2.25 -3.74
CA GLU A 216 -18.88 -2.34 -2.33
C GLU A 216 -18.69 -3.76 -1.78
N ILE A 217 -17.77 -3.92 -0.84
CA ILE A 217 -17.59 -5.12 0.00
C ILE A 217 -18.27 -4.91 1.35
N TYR A 218 -18.16 -3.71 1.89
CA TYR A 218 -18.84 -3.26 3.11
C TYR A 218 -19.89 -2.22 2.75
N LYS A 219 -21.06 -2.30 3.37
CA LYS A 219 -22.21 -1.46 3.06
C LYS A 219 -21.89 0.04 3.16
N GLY A 220 -22.01 0.74 2.07
CA GLY A 220 -21.70 2.18 1.97
C GLY A 220 -20.24 2.50 1.69
N GLN A 221 -19.35 1.50 1.57
CA GLN A 221 -17.95 1.68 1.21
C GLN A 221 -17.81 2.44 -0.10
N LYS A 222 -16.92 3.40 -0.12
CA LYS A 222 -16.56 4.13 -1.35
C LYS A 222 -15.60 3.31 -2.20
N SER A 223 -15.80 3.35 -3.52
CA SER A 223 -14.92 2.62 -4.45
C SER A 223 -13.54 3.28 -4.55
N MET A 224 -12.56 2.51 -5.03
CA MET A 224 -11.22 3.01 -5.33
C MET A 224 -11.23 4.22 -6.29
N PHE A 225 -12.24 4.32 -7.16
CA PHE A 225 -12.38 5.46 -8.07
C PHE A 225 -12.78 6.73 -7.31
N ALA A 226 -13.62 6.62 -6.28
CA ALA A 226 -13.97 7.74 -5.42
C ALA A 226 -12.77 8.18 -4.57
N VAL A 227 -12.01 7.23 -4.03
CA VAL A 227 -10.76 7.50 -3.31
C VAL A 227 -9.75 8.19 -4.24
N GLY A 228 -9.57 7.68 -5.45
CA GLY A 228 -8.68 8.28 -6.46
C GLY A 228 -9.07 9.72 -6.80
N ALA A 229 -10.36 9.97 -7.06
CA ALA A 229 -10.85 11.33 -7.36
C ALA A 229 -10.67 12.30 -6.19
N LEU A 230 -10.84 11.83 -4.93
CA LEU A 230 -10.54 12.64 -3.75
C LEU A 230 -9.06 13.03 -3.70
N LEU A 231 -8.17 12.05 -3.89
CA LEU A 231 -6.73 12.25 -3.81
C LEU A 231 -6.18 13.05 -4.99
N GLU A 232 -6.73 12.90 -6.19
CA GLU A 232 -6.40 13.73 -7.36
C GLU A 232 -6.61 15.22 -7.06
N ASN A 233 -7.72 15.57 -6.41
CA ASN A 233 -7.98 16.95 -5.98
C ASN A 233 -6.95 17.48 -4.96
N LEU A 234 -6.20 16.60 -4.29
CA LEU A 234 -5.15 16.93 -3.34
C LEU A 234 -3.74 16.91 -3.95
N GLY A 235 -3.62 16.57 -5.23
CA GLY A 235 -2.34 16.52 -5.97
C GLY A 235 -1.65 15.15 -5.94
N TYR A 236 -2.42 14.06 -5.90
CA TYR A 236 -1.91 12.69 -5.96
C TYR A 236 -2.45 11.96 -7.18
N PHE A 237 -1.72 10.92 -7.58
CA PHE A 237 -2.21 9.94 -8.55
C PHE A 237 -1.90 8.52 -8.08
N PRO A 238 -2.66 7.50 -8.53
CA PRO A 238 -2.37 6.11 -8.22
C PRO A 238 -1.17 5.63 -9.04
N LEU A 239 -0.06 5.33 -8.37
CA LEU A 239 1.16 4.81 -9.00
C LEU A 239 1.06 3.30 -9.24
N HIS A 240 0.52 2.56 -8.29
CA HIS A 240 0.49 1.11 -8.33
C HIS A 240 -0.78 0.59 -7.66
N LEU A 241 -1.40 -0.40 -8.28
CA LEU A 241 -2.46 -1.21 -7.69
C LEU A 241 -1.88 -2.59 -7.41
N MET A 242 -1.66 -2.89 -6.13
CA MET A 242 -1.13 -4.17 -5.69
C MET A 242 -2.24 -5.23 -5.70
N ASP A 243 -1.88 -6.46 -6.02
CA ASP A 243 -2.82 -7.54 -6.27
C ASP A 243 -3.69 -7.90 -5.05
N GLY A 244 -4.97 -7.60 -5.13
CA GLY A 244 -6.00 -8.20 -4.29
C GLY A 244 -6.86 -9.14 -5.15
N HIS A 245 -6.83 -10.43 -4.88
CA HIS A 245 -7.48 -11.39 -5.78
C HIS A 245 -8.88 -11.76 -5.36
N LEU A 246 -9.74 -11.86 -6.37
CA LEU A 246 -10.94 -12.65 -6.30
C LEU A 246 -10.92 -13.80 -7.28
N ILE A 247 -11.15 -14.96 -6.73
CA ILE A 247 -11.42 -16.16 -7.50
C ILE A 247 -12.91 -16.46 -7.38
N SER A 248 -13.63 -16.53 -8.50
CA SER A 248 -15.01 -17.00 -8.52
C SER A 248 -15.09 -18.45 -7.99
N LYS A 249 -16.05 -18.74 -7.09
CA LYS A 249 -16.29 -20.11 -6.58
C LYS A 249 -16.55 -21.13 -7.68
N THR A 250 -17.13 -20.70 -8.80
CA THR A 250 -17.53 -21.55 -9.92
C THR A 250 -16.42 -21.77 -10.95
N LEU A 251 -15.39 -20.93 -10.93
CA LEU A 251 -14.37 -20.90 -11.98
C LEU A 251 -12.95 -20.76 -11.38
N SER A 252 -12.65 -21.55 -10.35
CA SER A 252 -11.39 -21.49 -9.58
C SER A 252 -10.11 -21.62 -10.41
N ASN A 253 -10.20 -22.06 -11.67
CA ASN A 253 -9.05 -22.23 -12.56
C ASN A 253 -9.03 -21.25 -13.74
N TRP A 254 -9.90 -20.24 -13.76
CA TRP A 254 -9.94 -19.26 -14.85
C TRP A 254 -9.06 -18.05 -14.57
N ARG A 255 -8.37 -17.59 -15.61
CA ARG A 255 -7.38 -16.52 -15.57
C ARG A 255 -7.94 -15.11 -15.41
N ASN A 256 -9.24 -14.94 -15.58
CA ASN A 256 -9.91 -13.67 -15.47
C ASN A 256 -10.55 -13.55 -14.08
N SER A 257 -9.73 -13.57 -13.03
CA SER A 257 -10.18 -13.16 -11.70
C SER A 257 -10.56 -11.68 -11.77
N THR A 258 -11.73 -11.33 -11.27
CA THR A 258 -12.11 -9.94 -11.09
C THR A 258 -11.38 -9.42 -9.85
N GLN A 259 -10.61 -8.38 -10.00
CA GLN A 259 -10.00 -7.70 -8.87
C GLN A 259 -11.10 -6.91 -8.14
N LEU A 260 -11.39 -7.25 -6.89
CA LEU A 260 -12.38 -6.52 -6.09
C LEU A 260 -11.75 -5.53 -5.12
N TYR A 261 -10.56 -5.80 -4.63
CA TYR A 261 -9.84 -4.92 -3.72
C TYR A 261 -8.34 -5.11 -3.88
N GLY A 262 -7.58 -4.21 -3.33
CA GLY A 262 -6.13 -4.28 -3.25
C GLY A 262 -5.56 -3.01 -2.66
N ASP A 263 -4.30 -3.06 -2.28
CA ASP A 263 -3.57 -1.89 -1.83
C ASP A 263 -3.24 -1.00 -3.03
N VAL A 264 -3.67 0.25 -2.97
CA VAL A 264 -3.34 1.27 -3.97
C VAL A 264 -2.29 2.20 -3.38
N ILE A 265 -1.19 2.35 -4.10
CA ILE A 265 -0.13 3.29 -3.76
C ILE A 265 -0.41 4.60 -4.49
N PHE A 266 -0.67 5.65 -3.73
CA PHE A 266 -0.80 7.01 -4.24
C PHE A 266 0.45 7.83 -3.90
N VAL A 267 0.90 8.61 -4.88
CA VAL A 267 2.07 9.49 -4.75
C VAL A 267 1.75 10.87 -5.32
N PRO A 268 2.51 11.93 -4.94
CA PRO A 268 2.31 13.25 -5.49
C PRO A 268 2.44 13.26 -7.02
N ASP A 269 1.53 13.97 -7.68
CA ASP A 269 1.53 14.16 -9.12
C ASP A 269 2.45 15.32 -9.56
N ASN A 270 2.49 15.61 -10.88
CA ASN A 270 3.29 16.69 -11.44
C ASN A 270 2.59 18.06 -11.40
N SER A 271 1.42 18.17 -10.76
CA SER A 271 0.72 19.44 -10.57
C SER A 271 1.46 20.36 -9.59
N VAL A 272 1.03 21.61 -9.53
CA VAL A 272 1.55 22.55 -8.51
C VAL A 272 1.36 22.03 -7.09
N LYS A 273 0.24 21.34 -6.80
CA LYS A 273 -0.04 20.77 -5.50
C LYS A 273 0.89 19.59 -5.20
N GLY A 274 1.02 18.64 -6.14
CA GLY A 274 1.92 17.50 -5.98
C GLY A 274 3.38 17.93 -5.86
N ARG A 275 3.80 18.91 -6.66
CA ARG A 275 5.15 19.48 -6.55
C ARG A 275 5.41 20.11 -5.18
N ALA A 276 4.45 20.83 -4.61
CA ALA A 276 4.59 21.43 -3.29
C ALA A 276 4.73 20.36 -2.18
N ILE A 277 4.12 19.19 -2.36
CA ILE A 277 4.29 18.05 -1.43
C ILE A 277 5.72 17.56 -1.49
N ILE A 278 6.28 17.33 -2.68
CA ILE A 278 7.65 16.84 -2.88
C ILE A 278 8.67 17.84 -2.33
N ASP A 279 8.50 19.12 -2.66
CA ASP A 279 9.45 20.20 -2.29
C ASP A 279 9.49 20.46 -0.77
N ARG A 280 8.52 19.97 -0.01
CA ARG A 280 8.53 20.05 1.45
C ARG A 280 9.76 19.39 2.06
N ASP A 281 10.14 18.21 1.59
CA ASP A 281 11.34 17.47 1.98
C ASP A 281 11.67 16.39 0.95
N VAL A 282 12.51 16.74 -0.02
CA VAL A 282 12.88 15.84 -1.14
C VAL A 282 13.60 14.58 -0.65
N GLU A 283 14.38 14.67 0.45
CA GLU A 283 15.09 13.49 0.98
C GLU A 283 14.12 12.48 1.59
N LYS A 284 13.17 12.95 2.42
CA LYS A 284 12.14 12.07 2.98
C LYS A 284 11.22 11.50 1.91
N TRP A 285 10.81 12.31 0.93
CA TRP A 285 10.02 11.84 -0.20
C TRP A 285 10.75 10.74 -0.98
N PHE A 286 12.03 10.98 -1.35
CA PHE A 286 12.84 9.99 -2.05
C PHE A 286 12.99 8.69 -1.25
N ALA A 287 13.36 8.81 0.03
CA ALA A 287 13.49 7.66 0.91
C ALA A 287 12.18 6.86 1.05
N SER A 288 11.04 7.55 1.14
CA SER A 288 9.71 6.93 1.22
C SER A 288 9.41 6.06 0.00
N LEU A 289 9.73 6.56 -1.19
CA LEU A 289 9.57 5.80 -2.43
C LEU A 289 10.55 4.62 -2.52
N CYS A 290 11.81 4.83 -2.11
CA CYS A 290 12.81 3.76 -2.08
C CYS A 290 12.42 2.60 -1.17
N MET A 291 11.94 2.88 0.05
CA MET A 291 11.47 1.86 1.00
C MET A 291 10.33 1.01 0.42
N HIS A 292 9.47 1.61 -0.40
CA HIS A 292 8.37 0.92 -1.07
C HIS A 292 8.76 0.28 -2.42
N GLY A 293 10.05 0.40 -2.84
CA GLY A 293 10.55 -0.22 -4.07
C GLY A 293 10.34 0.60 -5.34
N TYR A 294 10.05 1.91 -5.22
CA TYR A 294 9.81 2.83 -6.35
C TYR A 294 10.96 3.81 -6.58
N MET A 295 12.19 3.36 -6.35
CA MET A 295 13.39 4.19 -6.51
C MET A 295 13.58 4.69 -7.95
N ASP A 296 13.35 3.82 -8.93
CA ASP A 296 13.42 4.15 -10.36
C ASP A 296 12.42 5.24 -10.74
N PHE A 297 11.18 5.14 -10.23
CA PHE A 297 10.17 6.17 -10.39
C PHE A 297 10.60 7.49 -9.75
N ALA A 298 11.16 7.46 -8.53
CA ALA A 298 11.63 8.66 -7.83
C ALA A 298 12.75 9.36 -8.59
N LEU A 299 13.72 8.61 -9.12
CA LEU A 299 14.82 9.15 -9.92
C LEU A 299 14.30 9.76 -11.22
N TRP A 300 13.36 9.08 -11.92
CA TRP A 300 12.72 9.63 -13.11
C TRP A 300 11.98 10.94 -12.81
N GLN A 301 11.22 10.99 -11.72
CA GLN A 301 10.44 12.18 -11.35
C GLN A 301 11.34 13.37 -10.97
N ILE A 302 12.50 13.13 -10.34
CA ILE A 302 13.52 14.14 -10.08
C ILE A 302 14.00 14.80 -11.40
N GLU A 303 14.26 14.00 -12.41
CA GLU A 303 14.71 14.49 -13.73
C GLU A 303 13.60 15.23 -14.46
N GLU A 304 12.41 14.65 -14.51
CA GLU A 304 11.24 15.24 -15.17
C GLU A 304 10.85 16.59 -14.58
N LEU A 305 10.80 16.69 -13.26
CA LEU A 305 10.43 17.90 -12.53
C LEU A 305 11.62 18.86 -12.32
N LYS A 306 12.82 18.52 -12.79
CA LYS A 306 14.06 19.30 -12.60
C LYS A 306 14.31 19.65 -11.12
N ILE A 307 14.11 18.67 -10.26
CA ILE A 307 14.36 18.82 -8.82
C ILE A 307 15.88 18.86 -8.60
N SER A 308 16.34 19.81 -7.78
CA SER A 308 17.73 19.80 -7.35
C SER A 308 18.03 18.55 -6.52
N LYS A 309 18.99 17.73 -6.96
CA LYS A 309 19.33 16.46 -6.30
C LYS A 309 19.96 16.72 -4.93
N PRO A 310 19.31 16.34 -3.82
CA PRO A 310 19.90 16.44 -2.51
C PRO A 310 20.98 15.34 -2.31
N PRO A 311 21.80 15.43 -1.26
CA PRO A 311 22.87 14.46 -0.98
C PRO A 311 22.40 13.01 -0.99
N LEU A 312 21.23 12.69 -0.44
CA LEU A 312 20.70 11.33 -0.40
C LEU A 312 20.52 10.73 -1.81
N VAL A 313 20.00 11.51 -2.74
CA VAL A 313 19.80 11.07 -4.13
C VAL A 313 21.14 10.86 -4.82
N THR A 314 22.05 11.84 -4.70
CA THR A 314 23.36 11.80 -5.34
C THR A 314 24.21 10.62 -4.84
N GLU A 315 24.28 10.41 -3.53
CA GLU A 315 25.01 9.30 -2.93
C GLU A 315 24.37 7.93 -3.31
N THR A 316 23.05 7.86 -3.44
CA THR A 316 22.35 6.64 -3.87
C THR A 316 22.69 6.31 -5.32
N GLU A 317 22.62 7.28 -6.24
CA GLU A 317 23.01 7.08 -7.65
C GLU A 317 24.47 6.61 -7.78
N GLU A 318 25.38 7.14 -6.96
CA GLU A 318 26.77 6.70 -6.96
C GLU A 318 26.94 5.25 -6.52
N LEU A 319 26.16 4.80 -5.53
CA LEU A 319 26.16 3.40 -5.10
C LEU A 319 25.61 2.49 -6.19
N LEU A 320 24.53 2.89 -6.86
CA LEU A 320 23.94 2.13 -7.97
C LEU A 320 24.88 1.96 -9.17
N ARG A 321 25.72 2.97 -9.46
CA ARG A 321 26.69 2.89 -10.55
C ARG A 321 27.86 1.93 -10.25
N LYS A 322 28.13 1.67 -8.96
CA LYS A 322 29.23 0.80 -8.50
C LYS A 322 28.79 -0.67 -8.34
N SER A 323 27.47 -0.93 -8.29
CA SER A 323 26.87 -2.28 -8.19
C SER A 323 26.63 -2.90 -9.58
#